data_fd0c998753502b49985df45b5f0c08b4
#
_entry.id   fd0c998753502b49985df45b5f0c08b4
#
_cell.length_a   1.000
_cell.length_b   1.000
_cell.length_c   1.000
_cell.angle_alpha   90.00
_cell.angle_beta   90.00
_cell.angle_gamma   90.00
#
_symmetry.space_group_name_H-M   'P 1'
#
loop_
_entity.id
_entity.type
_entity.pdbx_description
1 polymer ?
#
loop_
_entity_poly.entity_id
_entity_poly.type
_entity_poly.pdbx_seq_one_letter_code
_entity_poly.pdbx_strand_id
1 'polypeptide(L)' 'MPLNYLQQSMGKIQNIPNTKNIEIINEFLEYMRSNGSSEHHQNNNLKVVITFGNFIGKDNSFYNINKREQILEF' A
#
# COMPACT_ATOMS: atom_id res chain seq x y z
N MET A 1 14.49 -16.80 -12.11
CA MET A 1 13.81 -15.71 -12.82
C MET A 1 13.73 -14.48 -11.97
N PRO A 2 14.06 -13.33 -12.52
CA PRO A 2 13.85 -12.10 -11.77
C PRO A 2 12.36 -11.85 -11.54
N LEU A 3 12.04 -11.32 -10.36
CA LEU A 3 10.68 -10.91 -10.06
C LEU A 3 10.32 -9.70 -10.91
N ASN A 4 9.05 -9.58 -11.35
CA ASN A 4 8.60 -8.37 -11.99
C ASN A 4 8.44 -7.26 -10.94
N TYR A 5 8.22 -6.03 -11.39
CA TYR A 5 8.14 -4.89 -10.47
C TYR A 5 7.00 -5.00 -9.46
N LEU A 6 5.87 -5.55 -9.90
CA LEU A 6 4.73 -5.74 -8.99
C LEU A 6 5.08 -6.73 -7.88
N GLN A 7 5.72 -7.84 -8.22
CA GLN A 7 6.12 -8.84 -7.22
C GLN A 7 7.14 -8.27 -6.23
N GLN A 8 8.07 -7.46 -6.70
CA GLN A 8 9.03 -6.78 -5.82
C GLN A 8 8.32 -5.85 -4.84
N SER A 9 7.34 -5.09 -5.33
CA SER A 9 6.56 -4.19 -4.48
C SER A 9 5.72 -4.96 -3.48
N MET A 10 5.11 -6.07 -3.89
CA MET A 10 4.34 -6.93 -2.98
C MET A 10 5.19 -7.45 -1.83
N GLY A 11 6.46 -7.78 -2.10
CA GLY A 11 7.38 -8.22 -1.06
C GLY A 11 7.65 -7.18 0.02
N LYS A 12 7.46 -5.90 -0.30
CA LYS A 12 7.66 -4.81 0.65
C LYS A 12 6.47 -4.59 1.59
N ILE A 13 5.32 -5.17 1.27
CA ILE A 13 4.12 -5.01 2.10
C ILE A 13 4.39 -5.53 3.52
N GLN A 14 5.14 -6.61 3.66
CA GLN A 14 5.44 -7.22 4.94
C GLN A 14 6.26 -6.32 5.87
N ASN A 15 6.91 -5.30 5.31
CA ASN A 15 7.73 -4.37 6.09
C ASN A 15 6.94 -3.18 6.62
N ILE A 16 5.66 -3.09 6.30
CA ILE A 16 4.79 -2.04 6.81
C ILE A 16 4.67 -2.17 8.33
N PRO A 17 4.91 -1.09 9.09
CA PRO A 17 4.96 -1.17 10.55
C PRO A 17 3.64 -1.58 11.21
N ASN A 18 2.52 -1.17 10.66
CA ASN A 18 1.21 -1.45 11.25
C ASN A 18 0.55 -2.61 10.53
N THR A 19 0.21 -3.68 11.28
CA THR A 19 -0.36 -4.89 10.69
C THR A 19 -1.73 -4.66 10.05
N LYS A 20 -2.52 -3.74 10.58
CA LYS A 20 -3.81 -3.40 9.96
C LYS A 20 -3.62 -2.77 8.59
N ASN A 21 -2.56 -1.98 8.42
CA ASN A 21 -2.24 -1.40 7.14
C ASN A 21 -1.81 -2.46 6.13
N ILE A 22 -1.14 -3.51 6.58
CA ILE A 22 -0.81 -4.64 5.72
C ILE A 22 -2.09 -5.27 5.16
N GLU A 23 -3.10 -5.50 6.01
CA GLU A 23 -4.37 -6.05 5.58
C GLU A 23 -5.07 -5.15 4.57
N ILE A 24 -5.11 -3.85 4.85
CA ILE A 24 -5.75 -2.87 3.97
C ILE A 24 -5.07 -2.83 2.61
N ILE A 25 -3.75 -2.86 2.58
CA ILE A 25 -2.98 -2.83 1.34
C ILE A 25 -3.25 -4.10 0.53
N ASN A 26 -3.32 -5.25 1.18
CA ASN A 26 -3.64 -6.51 0.50
C ASN A 26 -5.06 -6.49 -0.09
N GLU A 27 -6.03 -5.93 0.64
CA GLU A 27 -7.39 -5.76 0.14
C GLU A 27 -7.43 -4.83 -1.07
N PHE A 28 -6.67 -3.75 -1.02
CA PHE A 28 -6.57 -2.81 -2.12
C PHE A 28 -5.99 -3.48 -3.37
N LEU A 29 -4.96 -4.30 -3.18
CA LEU A 29 -4.35 -5.04 -4.28
C LEU A 29 -5.36 -6.01 -4.92
N GLU A 30 -6.11 -6.73 -4.08
CA GLU A 30 -7.17 -7.63 -4.56
C GLU A 30 -8.23 -6.87 -5.34
N TYR A 31 -8.61 -5.70 -4.86
CA TYR A 31 -9.58 -4.84 -5.53
C TYR A 31 -9.09 -4.46 -6.94
N MET A 32 -7.84 -4.04 -7.06
CA MET A 32 -7.26 -3.69 -8.36
C MET A 32 -7.22 -4.89 -9.30
N ARG A 33 -6.86 -6.06 -8.79
CA ARG A 33 -6.82 -7.29 -9.58
C ARG A 33 -8.20 -7.67 -10.07
N SER A 34 -9.20 -7.56 -9.22
CA SER A 34 -10.59 -7.87 -9.55
C SER A 34 -11.15 -6.94 -10.62
N ASN A 35 -10.67 -5.70 -10.67
CA ASN A 35 -11.09 -4.72 -11.67
C ASN A 35 -10.31 -4.84 -12.99
N GLY A 36 -9.40 -5.78 -13.10
CA GLY A 36 -8.63 -5.98 -14.32
C GLY A 36 -7.57 -4.92 -14.57
N SER A 37 -7.12 -4.24 -13.53
CA SER A 37 -6.03 -3.26 -13.66
C SER A 37 -4.76 -3.92 -14.17
N SER A 38 -4.01 -3.21 -15.02
CA SER A 38 -2.74 -3.73 -15.51
C SER A 38 -1.73 -3.85 -14.37
N GLU A 39 -0.73 -4.72 -14.52
CA GLU A 39 0.32 -4.87 -13.52
C GLU A 39 1.07 -3.57 -13.30
N HIS A 40 1.29 -2.80 -14.35
CA HIS A 40 1.96 -1.50 -14.24
C HIS A 40 1.15 -0.54 -13.38
N HIS A 41 -0.15 -0.46 -13.59
CA HIS A 41 -1.05 0.37 -12.80
C HIS A 41 -1.09 -0.09 -11.34
N GLN A 42 -1.20 -1.39 -11.12
CA GLN A 42 -1.18 -1.96 -9.78
C GLN A 42 0.12 -1.62 -9.06
N ASN A 43 1.26 -1.76 -9.75
CA ASN A 43 2.56 -1.47 -9.16
C ASN A 43 2.70 -0.01 -8.75
N ASN A 44 2.27 0.91 -9.61
CA ASN A 44 2.38 2.34 -9.32
C ASN A 44 1.54 2.71 -8.09
N ASN A 45 0.32 2.23 -8.01
CA ASN A 45 -0.56 2.51 -6.88
C ASN A 45 -0.06 1.83 -5.60
N LEU A 46 0.45 0.61 -5.73
CA LEU A 46 0.97 -0.13 -4.59
C LEU A 46 2.17 0.59 -3.97
N LYS A 47 3.07 1.11 -4.78
CA LYS A 47 4.22 1.89 -4.29
C LYS A 47 3.76 3.10 -3.47
N VAL A 48 2.73 3.80 -3.94
CA VAL A 48 2.22 4.97 -3.24
C VAL A 48 1.67 4.59 -1.87
N VAL A 49 0.84 3.55 -1.80
CA VAL A 49 0.24 3.16 -0.51
C VAL A 49 1.28 2.57 0.44
N ILE A 50 2.29 1.88 -0.05
CA ILE A 50 3.38 1.38 0.78
C ILE A 50 4.17 2.55 1.37
N THR A 51 4.50 3.53 0.56
CA THR A 51 5.20 4.73 1.01
C THR A 51 4.39 5.45 2.08
N PHE A 52 3.10 5.60 1.86
CA PHE A 52 2.20 6.22 2.83
C PHE A 52 2.11 5.41 4.13
N GLY A 53 2.01 4.08 4.01
CA GLY A 53 1.99 3.20 5.17
C GLY A 53 3.24 3.33 6.03
N ASN A 54 4.40 3.46 5.40
CA ASN A 54 5.65 3.70 6.14
C ASN A 54 5.69 5.09 6.76
N PHE A 55 5.14 6.07 6.08
CA PHE A 55 5.10 7.45 6.56
C PHE A 55 4.27 7.60 7.84
N ILE A 56 3.10 6.98 7.90
CA ILE A 56 2.21 7.10 9.06
C ILE A 56 2.65 6.26 10.25
N GLY A 57 3.53 5.27 10.01
CA GLY A 57 4.19 4.54 11.06
C GLY A 57 3.34 3.49 11.74
N LYS A 58 3.89 2.95 12.84
CA LYS A 58 3.33 1.81 13.56
C LYS A 58 2.04 2.16 14.31
N ASP A 59 1.95 3.37 14.82
CA ASP A 59 0.89 3.77 15.74
C ASP A 59 -0.37 4.26 15.04
N ASN A 60 -0.32 4.38 13.71
CA ASN A 60 -1.43 4.88 12.92
C ASN A 60 -1.83 3.86 11.86
N SER A 61 -3.13 3.66 11.69
CA SER A 61 -3.65 2.86 10.59
C SER A 61 -4.33 3.79 9.58
N PHE A 62 -4.58 3.27 8.39
CA PHE A 62 -5.35 4.01 7.39
C PHE A 62 -6.75 4.38 7.90
N TYR A 63 -7.31 3.56 8.80
CA TYR A 63 -8.60 3.85 9.42
C TYR A 63 -8.56 5.07 10.33
N ASN A 64 -7.40 5.37 10.91
CA ASN A 64 -7.24 6.49 11.82
C ASN A 64 -6.92 7.79 11.09
N ILE A 65 -6.62 7.71 9.80
CA ILE A 65 -6.29 8.90 9.02
C ILE A 65 -7.54 9.45 8.40
N ASN A 66 -8.20 10.31 9.15
CA ASN A 66 -9.37 11.04 8.68
C ASN A 66 -9.16 12.54 8.81
N LYS A 67 -7.97 12.97 9.25
CA LYS A 67 -7.64 14.37 9.35
C LYS A 67 -6.94 14.82 8.08
N ARG A 68 -7.46 15.90 7.54
CA ARG A 68 -6.96 16.45 6.29
C ARG A 68 -5.48 16.81 6.35
N GLU A 69 -5.02 17.33 7.49
CA GLU A 69 -3.63 17.72 7.67
C GLU A 69 -2.67 16.55 7.47
N GLN A 70 -3.03 15.37 7.95
CA GLN A 70 -2.19 14.19 7.81
C GLN A 70 -2.03 13.78 6.35
N ILE A 71 -3.10 13.92 5.58
CA ILE A 71 -3.07 13.61 4.15
C ILE A 71 -2.23 14.63 3.40
N LEU A 72 -2.36 15.91 3.75
CA LEU A 72 -1.62 16.98 3.07
C LEU A 72 -0.12 16.95 3.39
N GLU A 73 0.28 16.40 4.53
CA GLU A 73 1.69 16.26 4.89
C GLU A 73 2.38 15.14 4.11
N PHE A 74 1.60 14.22 3.57
CA PHE A 74 2.16 13.14 2.77
C PHE A 74 2.67 13.64 1.44
#